data_92a5426400d01f647e63068c8ed0d017
#
_entry.id   92a5426400d01f647e63068c8ed0d017
#
_cell.length_a   1.000
_cell.length_b   1.000
_cell.length_c   1.000
_cell.angle_alpha   90.00
_cell.angle_beta   90.00
_cell.angle_gamma   90.00
#
_symmetry.space_group_name_H-M   'P 1'
#
loop_
_entity.id
_entity.type
_entity.pdbx_description
1 polymer ?
#
loop_
_entity_poly.entity_id
_entity_poly.type
_entity_poly.pdbx_seq_one_letter_code
_entity_poly.pdbx_strand_id
1 'polypeptide(L)'
;MVNAQPDMIVVGEASDGREAIERFRALQPDVSVLDWNLPVVHGQEVLTTLRNESPQGRFIVITSLTEEDCIRQVLSLGAPSFLHKDMLRRELLPAIRAVHQGQQYLPDKLANWLKEDR
;
A
#
# COMPACT_ATOMS: atom_id res chain seq x y z
N MET A 1 -0.40 12.26 11.26
CA MET A 1 0.45 11.06 11.49
C MET A 1 1.75 11.17 10.70
N VAL A 2 1.69 11.06 9.39
CA VAL A 2 2.92 11.11 8.56
C VAL A 2 3.62 12.47 8.63
N ASN A 3 2.87 13.56 8.56
CA ASN A 3 3.45 14.90 8.60
C ASN A 3 4.10 15.27 9.94
N ALA A 4 3.85 14.50 10.99
CA ALA A 4 4.48 14.73 12.28
C ALA A 4 5.90 14.14 12.37
N GLN A 5 6.31 13.37 11.35
CA GLN A 5 7.60 12.70 11.33
C GLN A 5 8.65 13.53 10.57
N PRO A 6 9.83 13.76 11.15
CA PRO A 6 10.85 14.58 10.51
C PRO A 6 11.45 13.99 9.25
N ASP A 7 11.34 12.68 9.07
CA ASP A 7 11.87 11.94 7.91
C ASP A 7 10.86 11.69 6.82
N MET A 8 9.63 12.22 6.95
CA MET A 8 8.54 11.97 6.01
C MET A 8 7.84 13.25 5.63
N ILE A 9 7.38 13.31 4.38
CA ILE A 9 6.56 14.41 3.90
C ILE A 9 5.47 13.85 2.97
N VAL A 10 4.24 14.31 3.17
CA VAL A 10 3.14 13.96 2.26
C VAL A 10 3.24 14.89 1.05
N VAL A 11 3.57 14.33 -0.11
CA VAL A 11 3.74 15.10 -1.34
C VAL A 11 2.45 15.24 -2.13
N GLY A 12 1.44 14.44 -1.83
CA GLY A 12 0.13 14.55 -2.47
C GLY A 12 -0.86 13.59 -1.90
N GLU A 13 -2.13 13.84 -2.16
CA GLU A 13 -3.24 13.00 -1.76
C GLU A 13 -4.21 12.88 -2.92
N ALA A 14 -4.97 11.77 -2.96
CA ALA A 14 -5.97 11.53 -3.99
C ALA A 14 -7.24 11.00 -3.33
N SER A 15 -8.39 11.43 -3.82
CA SER A 15 -9.69 11.03 -3.27
C SER A 15 -10.35 9.90 -4.04
N ASP A 16 -9.84 9.55 -5.21
CA ASP A 16 -10.32 8.41 -5.99
C ASP A 16 -9.18 7.78 -6.78
N GLY A 17 -9.46 6.62 -7.41
CA GLY A 17 -8.43 5.87 -8.10
C GLY A 17 -7.87 6.56 -9.33
N ARG A 18 -8.69 7.32 -10.05
CA ARG A 18 -8.23 8.06 -11.22
C ARG A 18 -7.24 9.16 -10.80
N GLU A 19 -7.60 9.92 -9.79
CA GLU A 19 -6.73 10.95 -9.25
C GLU A 19 -5.44 10.34 -8.68
N ALA A 20 -5.53 9.17 -8.06
CA ALA A 20 -4.36 8.47 -7.55
C ALA A 20 -3.36 8.17 -8.67
N ILE A 21 -3.84 7.67 -9.81
CA ILE A 21 -2.97 7.37 -10.94
C ILE A 21 -2.32 8.64 -11.47
N GLU A 22 -3.10 9.70 -11.65
CA GLU A 22 -2.60 10.98 -12.16
C GLU A 22 -1.55 11.58 -11.23
N ARG A 23 -1.81 11.57 -9.91
CA ARG A 23 -0.90 12.11 -8.92
C ARG A 23 0.39 11.30 -8.82
N PHE A 24 0.29 9.99 -8.88
CA PHE A 24 1.49 9.15 -8.86
C PHE A 24 2.40 9.48 -10.04
N ARG A 25 1.83 9.61 -11.22
CA ARG A 25 2.61 9.94 -12.43
C ARG A 25 3.29 11.30 -12.32
N ALA A 26 2.59 12.28 -11.76
CA ALA A 26 3.10 13.64 -11.62
C ALA A 26 4.15 13.77 -10.53
N LEU A 27 3.97 13.09 -9.39
CA LEU A 27 4.77 13.31 -8.19
C LEU A 27 5.86 12.27 -7.97
N GLN A 28 5.71 11.07 -8.53
CA GLN A 28 6.66 9.96 -8.37
C GLN A 28 7.11 9.79 -6.92
N PRO A 29 6.18 9.51 -6.00
CA PRO A 29 6.50 9.40 -4.58
C PRO A 29 7.41 8.21 -4.29
N ASP A 30 8.18 8.29 -3.20
CA ASP A 30 9.02 7.17 -2.76
C ASP A 30 8.19 5.99 -2.29
N VAL A 31 7.09 6.26 -1.60
CA VAL A 31 6.16 5.24 -1.10
C VAL A 31 4.74 5.75 -1.32
N SER A 32 3.87 4.88 -1.82
CA SER A 32 2.45 5.19 -1.99
C SER A 32 1.62 4.32 -1.07
N VAL A 33 0.72 4.97 -0.32
CA VAL A 33 -0.25 4.27 0.52
C VAL A 33 -1.57 4.26 -0.24
N LEU A 34 -2.04 3.06 -0.61
CA LEU A 34 -3.17 2.89 -1.50
C LEU A 34 -4.33 2.20 -0.79
N ASP A 35 -5.48 2.87 -0.75
CA ASP A 35 -6.71 2.27 -0.24
C ASP A 35 -7.28 1.34 -1.32
N TRP A 36 -7.50 0.07 -0.96
CA TRP A 36 -8.03 -0.95 -1.88
C TRP A 36 -9.45 -0.62 -2.35
N ASN A 37 -10.21 0.09 -1.54
CA ASN A 37 -11.62 0.38 -1.81
C ASN A 37 -11.84 1.79 -2.37
N LEU A 38 -10.97 2.26 -3.26
CA LEU A 38 -11.13 3.57 -3.86
C LEU A 38 -12.33 3.62 -4.81
N PRO A 39 -13.03 4.76 -4.85
CA PRO A 39 -14.08 4.96 -5.84
C PRO A 39 -13.49 5.27 -7.22
N VAL A 40 -14.33 5.27 -8.23
CA VAL A 40 -14.06 5.53 -9.65
C VAL A 40 -13.20 4.43 -10.28
N VAL A 41 -11.96 4.28 -9.84
CA VAL A 41 -11.09 3.18 -10.25
C VAL A 41 -10.69 2.43 -8.99
N HIS A 42 -10.99 1.15 -8.94
CA HIS A 42 -10.72 0.31 -7.76
C HIS A 42 -9.23 0.17 -7.50
N GLY A 43 -8.87 -0.01 -6.23
CA GLY A 43 -7.47 -0.12 -5.83
C GLY A 43 -6.68 -1.19 -6.56
N GLN A 44 -7.31 -2.33 -6.89
CA GLN A 44 -6.67 -3.38 -7.67
C GLN A 44 -6.22 -2.87 -9.04
N GLU A 45 -7.08 -2.13 -9.72
CA GLU A 45 -6.77 -1.59 -11.04
C GLU A 45 -5.70 -0.50 -10.95
N VAL A 46 -5.76 0.33 -9.91
CA VAL A 46 -4.73 1.34 -9.67
C VAL A 46 -3.38 0.67 -9.49
N LEU A 47 -3.32 -0.33 -8.62
CA LEU A 47 -2.07 -1.03 -8.32
C LEU A 47 -1.52 -1.71 -9.58
N THR A 48 -2.37 -2.42 -10.32
CA THR A 48 -1.96 -3.09 -11.55
C THR A 48 -1.40 -2.10 -12.57
N THR A 49 -2.11 -1.00 -12.78
CA THR A 49 -1.70 0.03 -13.73
C THR A 49 -0.35 0.63 -13.34
N LEU A 50 -0.20 1.03 -12.08
CA LEU A 50 1.02 1.69 -11.63
C LEU A 50 2.20 0.73 -11.53
N ARG A 51 1.97 -0.52 -11.18
CA ARG A 51 3.05 -1.52 -11.17
C ARG A 51 3.57 -1.80 -12.57
N ASN A 52 2.69 -1.82 -13.58
CA ASN A 52 3.11 -2.01 -14.96
C ASN A 52 3.91 -0.81 -15.49
N GLU A 53 3.51 0.39 -15.11
CA GLU A 53 4.21 1.61 -15.54
C GLU A 53 5.49 1.84 -14.76
N SER A 54 5.51 1.45 -13.50
CA SER A 54 6.63 1.72 -12.59
C SER A 54 6.91 0.47 -11.74
N PRO A 55 7.62 -0.52 -12.31
CA PRO A 55 7.88 -1.77 -11.60
C PRO A 55 8.65 -1.60 -10.28
N GLN A 56 9.34 -0.48 -10.13
CA GLN A 56 10.08 -0.18 -8.91
C GLN A 56 9.26 0.61 -7.88
N GLY A 57 8.00 0.94 -8.22
CA GLY A 57 7.12 1.65 -7.30
C GLY A 57 6.88 0.84 -6.04
N ARG A 58 6.81 1.54 -4.90
CA ARG A 58 6.63 0.92 -3.59
C ARG A 58 5.26 1.28 -3.07
N PHE A 59 4.42 0.26 -2.87
CA PHE A 59 3.03 0.45 -2.50
C PHE A 59 2.71 -0.27 -1.19
N ILE A 60 2.01 0.43 -0.32
CA ILE A 60 1.41 -0.15 0.87
C ILE A 60 -0.09 -0.13 0.64
N VAL A 61 -0.72 -1.31 0.59
CA VAL A 61 -2.16 -1.41 0.38
C VAL A 61 -2.85 -1.44 1.72
N ILE A 62 -3.88 -0.60 1.89
CA ILE A 62 -4.71 -0.62 3.09
C ILE A 62 -6.12 -1.01 2.72
N THR A 63 -6.78 -1.78 3.59
CA THR A 63 -8.12 -2.26 3.34
C THR A 63 -8.86 -2.52 4.63
N SER A 64 -10.20 -2.49 4.58
CA SER A 64 -11.04 -2.95 5.67
C SER A 64 -11.41 -4.43 5.53
N LEU A 65 -11.01 -5.06 4.42
CA LEU A 65 -11.31 -6.46 4.15
C LEU A 65 -10.23 -7.36 4.76
N THR A 66 -10.66 -8.51 5.29
CA THR A 66 -9.76 -9.51 5.88
C THR A 66 -9.82 -10.83 5.12
N GLU A 67 -10.45 -10.84 3.95
CA GLU A 67 -10.61 -12.06 3.17
C GLU A 67 -9.28 -12.53 2.60
N GLU A 68 -9.07 -13.81 2.70
CA GLU A 68 -7.87 -14.49 2.25
C GLU A 68 -7.53 -14.20 0.80
N ASP A 69 -8.53 -14.29 -0.08
CA ASP A 69 -8.31 -14.07 -1.51
C ASP A 69 -7.86 -12.66 -1.81
N CYS A 70 -8.36 -11.68 -1.08
CA CYS A 70 -7.97 -10.29 -1.24
C CYS A 70 -6.50 -10.09 -0.87
N ILE A 71 -6.08 -10.66 0.25
CA ILE A 71 -4.69 -10.54 0.71
C ILE A 71 -3.73 -11.19 -0.29
N ARG A 72 -4.06 -12.39 -0.77
CA ARG A 72 -3.24 -13.08 -1.76
C ARG A 72 -3.14 -12.31 -3.06
N GLN A 73 -4.25 -11.72 -3.50
CA GLN A 73 -4.29 -10.93 -4.72
C GLN A 73 -3.39 -9.69 -4.61
N VAL A 74 -3.48 -8.97 -3.48
CA VAL A 74 -2.64 -7.80 -3.24
C VAL A 74 -1.16 -8.16 -3.30
N LEU A 75 -0.78 -9.23 -2.62
CA LEU A 75 0.62 -9.66 -2.57
C LEU A 75 1.09 -10.17 -3.92
N SER A 76 0.23 -10.86 -4.68
CA SER A 76 0.59 -11.37 -6.01
C SER A 76 0.82 -10.24 -7.02
N LEU A 77 0.21 -9.08 -6.80
CA LEU A 77 0.42 -7.91 -7.64
C LEU A 77 1.70 -7.13 -7.29
N GLY A 78 2.47 -7.65 -6.33
CA GLY A 78 3.77 -7.09 -6.02
C GLY A 78 3.80 -6.00 -4.96
N ALA A 79 2.71 -5.82 -4.21
CA ALA A 79 2.74 -4.87 -3.09
C ALA A 79 3.62 -5.43 -1.97
N PRO A 80 4.60 -4.66 -1.48
CA PRO A 80 5.48 -5.14 -0.40
C PRO A 80 4.86 -5.06 0.98
N SER A 81 3.66 -4.48 1.11
CA SER A 81 3.00 -4.37 2.41
C SER A 81 1.50 -4.32 2.25
N PHE A 82 0.81 -4.87 3.22
CA PHE A 82 -0.64 -4.91 3.30
C PHE A 82 -1.03 -4.66 4.74
N LEU A 83 -1.88 -3.67 4.98
CA LEU A 83 -2.34 -3.31 6.31
C LEU A 83 -3.86 -3.25 6.35
N HIS A 84 -4.44 -3.76 7.43
CA HIS A 84 -5.84 -3.54 7.72
C HIS A 84 -6.02 -2.13 8.30
N LYS A 85 -7.13 -1.47 7.97
CA LYS A 85 -7.38 -0.10 8.43
C LYS A 85 -7.31 0.05 9.95
N ASP A 86 -7.67 -1.00 10.69
CA ASP A 86 -7.60 -0.98 12.15
C ASP A 86 -6.17 -0.95 12.69
N MET A 87 -5.19 -1.24 11.86
CA MET A 87 -3.78 -1.31 12.25
C MET A 87 -3.00 -0.03 11.95
N LEU A 88 -3.60 0.95 11.28
CA LEU A 88 -2.86 2.10 10.75
C LEU A 88 -2.12 2.89 11.82
N ARG A 89 -2.73 3.11 12.99
CA ARG A 89 -2.09 3.88 14.05
C ARG A 89 -0.77 3.27 14.50
N ARG A 90 -0.69 1.95 14.51
CA ARG A 90 0.44 1.22 15.05
C ARG A 90 1.44 0.83 13.98
N GLU A 91 0.94 0.50 12.79
CA GLU A 91 1.75 -0.17 11.79
C GLU A 91 2.15 0.71 10.60
N LEU A 92 1.45 1.83 10.35
CA LEU A 92 1.71 2.60 9.13
C LEU A 92 3.12 3.17 9.07
N LEU A 93 3.58 3.83 10.12
CA LEU A 93 4.91 4.44 10.10
C LEU A 93 6.03 3.41 9.99
N PRO A 94 6.01 2.31 10.77
CA PRO A 94 7.01 1.24 10.56
C PRO A 94 6.96 0.65 9.16
N ALA A 95 5.75 0.48 8.59
CA ALA A 95 5.61 -0.06 7.24
C ALA A 95 6.23 0.87 6.20
N ILE A 96 5.98 2.17 6.30
CA ILE A 96 6.56 3.14 5.37
C ILE A 96 8.09 3.07 5.41
N ARG A 97 8.67 3.04 6.59
CA ARG A 97 10.13 2.99 6.74
C ARG A 97 10.72 1.71 6.17
N ALA A 98 10.10 0.57 6.45
CA ALA A 98 10.56 -0.71 5.94
C ALA A 98 10.46 -0.78 4.42
N VAL A 99 9.32 -0.38 3.86
CA VAL A 99 9.10 -0.40 2.42
C VAL A 99 10.04 0.55 1.70
N HIS A 100 10.29 1.72 2.29
CA HIS A 100 11.25 2.68 1.74
C HIS A 100 12.66 2.09 1.65
N GLN A 101 13.02 1.20 2.58
CA GLN A 101 14.31 0.53 2.58
C GLN A 101 14.35 -0.71 1.69
N GLY A 102 13.29 -0.96 0.95
CA GLY A 102 13.21 -2.12 0.06
C GLY A 102 12.79 -3.41 0.74
N GLN A 103 12.30 -3.34 1.97
CA GLN A 103 11.88 -4.50 2.74
C GLN A 103 10.38 -4.73 2.62
N GLN A 104 9.97 -5.99 2.68
CA GLN A 104 8.56 -6.32 2.83
C GLN A 104 8.15 -6.11 4.29
N TYR A 105 6.96 -5.56 4.49
CA TYR A 105 6.43 -5.36 5.84
C TYR A 105 5.01 -5.93 5.93
N LEU A 106 4.85 -6.97 6.72
CA LEU A 106 3.55 -7.57 7.03
C LEU A 106 3.42 -7.66 8.54
N PRO A 107 2.28 -7.22 9.12
CA PRO A 107 2.04 -7.41 10.53
C PRO A 107 2.13 -8.89 10.89
N ASP A 108 2.59 -9.19 12.11
CA ASP A 108 2.81 -10.57 12.56
C ASP A 108 1.62 -11.49 12.30
N LYS A 109 0.42 -11.00 12.56
CA LYS A 109 -0.80 -11.77 12.35
C LYS A 109 -0.95 -12.23 10.90
N LEU A 110 -0.67 -11.34 9.95
CA LEU A 110 -0.77 -11.65 8.53
C LEU A 110 0.39 -12.52 8.06
N ALA A 111 1.59 -12.26 8.58
CA ALA A 111 2.76 -13.05 8.23
C ALA A 111 2.59 -14.50 8.68
N ASN A 112 2.10 -14.72 9.91
CA ASN A 112 1.85 -16.06 10.43
C ASN A 112 0.77 -16.77 9.63
N TRP A 113 -0.28 -16.06 9.27
CA TRP A 113 -1.36 -16.62 8.47
C TRP A 113 -0.86 -17.11 7.10
N LEU A 114 0.00 -16.34 6.44
CA LEU A 114 0.56 -16.73 5.16
C LEU A 114 1.46 -17.97 5.28
N LYS A 115 2.20 -18.08 6.39
CA LYS A 115 3.04 -19.26 6.64
C LYS A 115 2.21 -20.51 6.86
N GLU A 116 1.12 -20.40 7.60
CA GLU A 116 0.26 -21.54 7.89
C GLU A 116 -0.43 -22.09 6.64
N ASP A 117 -0.63 -21.25 5.66
CA ASP A 117 -1.36 -21.57 4.46
C ASP A 117 -0.50 -22.24 3.39
N ARG A 118 0.76 -22.41 3.66
CA ARG A 118 1.66 -23.13 2.79
C ARG A 118 1.64 -24.61 3.12
#